data_f432349d3be0d6faaf724bcb33e73765
#
_entry.id   f432349d3be0d6faaf724bcb33e73765
#
_cell.length_a   1.000
_cell.length_b   1.000
_cell.length_c   1.000
_cell.angle_alpha   90.00
_cell.angle_beta   90.00
_cell.angle_gamma   90.00
#
_symmetry.space_group_name_H-M   'P 1'
#
loop_
_entity.id
_entity.type
_entity.pdbx_description
1 polymer ?
#
loop_
_entity_poly.entity_id
_entity_poly.type
_entity_poly.pdbx_seq_one_letter_code
_entity_poly.pdbx_strand_id
1 'polypeptide(L)'
;RIIGDDELKLSLANAHPYQDWLDRTQIQLEDLPSEIGAMPPDPDTLLHRQQDFGYTQEDIRQFLTPMGMTGDDPIGSMGRAAPIAVLADRPKLLFYYFKQCFAQVTNPPIDPIREELVMSLVSLIGPRPNLLELEGAGSRHRLETRQPIISNLDLERIRQIENHVDQAFRTHTISITYPETEG
;
A
#
# COMPACT_ATOMS: atom_id res chain seq x y z
N ARG A 1 -33.98 -0.12 -28.91
CA ARG A 1 -33.63 -1.56 -28.76
C ARG A 1 -33.17 -1.78 -27.32
N ILE A 2 -33.65 -2.81 -26.67
CA ILE A 2 -33.12 -3.25 -25.37
C ILE A 2 -31.87 -4.08 -25.69
N ILE A 3 -30.75 -3.68 -25.09
CA ILE A 3 -29.45 -4.35 -25.20
C ILE A 3 -29.35 -5.34 -24.04
N GLY A 4 -29.01 -6.59 -24.31
CA GLY A 4 -28.78 -7.60 -23.30
C GLY A 4 -27.48 -7.30 -22.49
N ASP A 5 -27.41 -7.83 -21.26
CA ASP A 5 -26.28 -7.61 -20.37
C ASP A 5 -24.94 -8.10 -20.96
N ASP A 6 -24.95 -9.28 -21.56
CA ASP A 6 -23.74 -9.84 -22.19
C ASP A 6 -23.31 -9.06 -23.43
N GLU A 7 -24.27 -8.59 -24.25
CA GLU A 7 -23.97 -7.73 -25.41
C GLU A 7 -23.34 -6.40 -24.96
N LEU A 8 -23.85 -5.81 -23.88
CA LEU A 8 -23.31 -4.58 -23.31
C LEU A 8 -21.90 -4.78 -22.76
N LYS A 9 -21.67 -5.82 -21.98
CA LYS A 9 -20.35 -6.15 -21.41
C LYS A 9 -19.32 -6.39 -22.50
N LEU A 10 -19.63 -7.18 -23.50
CA LEU A 10 -18.74 -7.46 -24.63
C LEU A 10 -18.44 -6.20 -25.45
N SER A 11 -19.44 -5.37 -25.68
CA SER A 11 -19.28 -4.11 -26.39
C SER A 11 -18.33 -3.16 -25.65
N LEU A 12 -18.50 -3.03 -24.33
CA LEU A 12 -17.64 -2.20 -23.51
C LEU A 12 -16.22 -2.76 -23.38
N ALA A 13 -16.07 -4.08 -23.21
CA ALA A 13 -14.77 -4.71 -23.10
C ALA A 13 -13.93 -4.62 -24.39
N ASN A 14 -14.57 -4.54 -25.54
CA ASN A 14 -13.92 -4.43 -26.84
C ASN A 14 -13.88 -2.99 -27.40
N ALA A 15 -14.34 -2.00 -26.66
CA ALA A 15 -14.40 -0.62 -27.14
C ALA A 15 -13.01 -0.01 -27.37
N HIS A 16 -12.00 -0.46 -26.63
CA HIS A 16 -10.64 0.02 -26.71
C HIS A 16 -9.65 -1.14 -26.50
N PRO A 17 -8.39 -1.00 -26.89
CA PRO A 17 -7.35 -2.01 -26.70
C PRO A 17 -6.82 -2.00 -25.27
N TYR A 18 -7.66 -2.30 -24.29
CA TYR A 18 -7.32 -2.21 -22.86
C TYR A 18 -6.18 -3.13 -22.47
N GLN A 19 -6.12 -4.33 -23.04
CA GLN A 19 -5.01 -5.27 -22.76
C GLN A 19 -3.67 -4.71 -23.23
N ASP A 20 -3.62 -4.17 -24.45
CA ASP A 20 -2.40 -3.55 -24.98
C ASP A 20 -1.96 -2.34 -24.14
N TRP A 21 -2.91 -1.63 -23.54
CA TRP A 21 -2.58 -0.52 -22.63
C TRP A 21 -1.97 -1.02 -21.33
N LEU A 22 -2.53 -2.07 -20.74
CA LEU A 22 -2.01 -2.70 -19.53
C LEU A 22 -0.60 -3.26 -19.79
N ASP A 23 -0.44 -4.05 -20.85
CA ASP A 23 0.84 -4.68 -21.19
C ASP A 23 1.98 -3.67 -21.40
N ARG A 24 1.65 -2.46 -21.86
CA ARG A 24 2.64 -1.39 -22.08
C ARG A 24 2.90 -0.55 -20.86
N THR A 25 1.95 -0.39 -19.96
CA THR A 25 2.01 0.62 -18.89
C THR A 25 2.09 0.04 -17.50
N GLN A 26 1.69 -1.22 -17.32
CA GLN A 26 1.73 -1.88 -16.01
C GLN A 26 3.11 -2.51 -15.78
N ILE A 27 3.69 -2.17 -14.64
CA ILE A 27 4.96 -2.68 -14.19
C ILE A 27 4.68 -3.49 -12.93
N GLN A 28 5.08 -4.75 -12.92
CA GLN A 28 4.98 -5.59 -11.73
C GLN A 28 6.20 -5.34 -10.84
N LEU A 29 6.00 -5.18 -9.54
CA LEU A 29 7.10 -4.95 -8.59
C LEU A 29 8.10 -6.10 -8.62
N GLU A 30 7.60 -7.31 -8.78
CA GLU A 30 8.41 -8.54 -8.81
C GLU A 30 9.33 -8.63 -10.04
N ASP A 31 8.94 -7.98 -11.14
CA ASP A 31 9.71 -7.97 -12.39
C ASP A 31 10.87 -6.97 -12.37
N LEU A 32 10.88 -6.05 -11.40
CA LEU A 32 11.98 -5.11 -11.26
C LEU A 32 13.25 -5.81 -10.77
N PRO A 33 14.40 -5.59 -11.44
CA PRO A 33 15.65 -6.14 -10.98
C PRO A 33 16.06 -5.52 -9.63
N SER A 34 16.79 -6.27 -8.84
CA SER A 34 17.41 -5.77 -7.62
C SER A 34 18.91 -6.00 -7.72
N GLU A 35 19.67 -4.93 -7.78
CA GLU A 35 21.13 -4.98 -7.80
C GLU A 35 21.70 -5.11 -6.39
N ILE A 36 20.96 -4.69 -5.40
CA ILE A 36 21.37 -4.68 -4.00
C ILE A 36 20.51 -5.67 -3.23
N GLY A 37 21.14 -6.70 -2.66
CA GLY A 37 20.47 -7.59 -1.74
C GLY A 37 20.05 -6.84 -0.48
N ALA A 38 18.81 -7.01 -0.04
CA ALA A 38 18.39 -6.48 1.24
C ALA A 38 19.18 -7.17 2.36
N MET A 39 19.89 -6.40 3.17
CA MET A 39 20.54 -6.94 4.35
C MET A 39 19.48 -7.43 5.34
N PRO A 40 19.55 -8.69 5.80
CA PRO A 40 18.64 -9.13 6.85
C PRO A 40 18.85 -8.27 8.10
N PRO A 41 17.77 -7.90 8.79
CA PRO A 41 17.89 -7.13 10.01
C PRO A 41 18.58 -7.96 11.09
N ASP A 42 19.46 -7.32 11.85
CA ASP A 42 20.15 -7.95 12.98
C ASP A 42 19.13 -8.33 14.08
N PRO A 43 19.07 -9.64 14.45
CA PRO A 43 18.16 -10.13 15.48
C PRO A 43 18.36 -9.42 16.84
N ASP A 44 19.60 -9.07 17.19
CA ASP A 44 19.92 -8.44 18.48
C ASP A 44 19.31 -7.03 18.62
N THR A 45 18.96 -6.40 17.51
CA THR A 45 18.31 -5.09 17.51
C THR A 45 16.77 -5.16 17.51
N LEU A 46 16.18 -6.35 17.53
CA LEU A 46 14.73 -6.53 17.38
C LEU A 46 13.92 -5.74 18.42
N LEU A 47 14.31 -5.84 19.70
CA LEU A 47 13.60 -5.12 20.78
C LEU A 47 13.64 -3.61 20.57
N HIS A 48 14.81 -3.06 20.26
CA HIS A 48 14.95 -1.62 20.00
C HIS A 48 14.10 -1.18 18.82
N ARG A 49 14.12 -1.93 17.72
CA ARG A 49 13.28 -1.63 16.55
C ARG A 49 11.80 -1.68 16.86
N GLN A 50 11.34 -2.67 17.65
CA GLN A 50 9.95 -2.74 18.08
C GLN A 50 9.55 -1.50 18.89
N GLN A 51 10.43 -1.03 19.79
CA GLN A 51 10.21 0.18 20.57
C GLN A 51 10.20 1.43 19.70
N ASP A 52 11.14 1.56 18.79
CA ASP A 52 11.24 2.68 17.85
C ASP A 52 9.97 2.81 16.97
N PHE A 53 9.39 1.69 16.54
CA PHE A 53 8.13 1.65 15.81
C PHE A 53 6.89 1.73 16.71
N GLY A 54 7.06 1.82 18.02
CA GLY A 54 5.99 2.01 18.98
C GLY A 54 5.12 0.77 19.24
N TYR A 55 5.63 -0.43 18.96
CA TYR A 55 4.96 -1.66 19.32
C TYR A 55 5.00 -1.88 20.82
N THR A 56 3.84 -2.18 21.40
CA THR A 56 3.69 -2.56 22.79
C THR A 56 3.75 -4.08 22.95
N GLN A 57 3.96 -4.54 24.18
CA GLN A 57 3.86 -5.96 24.52
C GLN A 57 2.48 -6.55 24.19
N GLU A 58 1.45 -5.72 24.30
CA GLU A 58 0.08 -6.08 23.98
C GLU A 58 -0.09 -6.28 22.47
N ASP A 59 0.44 -5.37 21.67
CA ASP A 59 0.40 -5.48 20.20
C ASP A 59 1.08 -6.78 19.73
N ILE A 60 2.23 -7.10 20.31
CA ILE A 60 2.96 -8.31 19.96
C ILE A 60 2.17 -9.56 20.35
N ARG A 61 1.62 -9.59 21.55
CA ARG A 61 0.95 -10.79 22.09
C ARG A 61 -0.43 -11.02 21.50
N GLN A 62 -1.21 -9.94 21.28
CA GLN A 62 -2.60 -10.05 20.84
C GLN A 62 -2.78 -9.98 19.33
N PHE A 63 -1.87 -9.32 18.61
CA PHE A 63 -1.99 -9.13 17.17
C PHE A 63 -0.88 -9.86 16.40
N LEU A 64 0.38 -9.50 16.60
CA LEU A 64 1.46 -10.00 15.74
C LEU A 64 1.72 -11.49 15.92
N THR A 65 1.69 -12.00 17.16
CA THR A 65 1.93 -13.42 17.41
C THR A 65 0.82 -14.30 16.81
N PRO A 66 -0.48 -14.05 17.04
CA PRO A 66 -1.54 -14.81 16.37
C PRO A 66 -1.45 -14.73 14.84
N MET A 67 -1.25 -13.55 14.26
CA MET A 67 -1.08 -13.41 12.81
C MET A 67 0.07 -14.25 12.28
N GLY A 68 1.22 -14.25 12.98
CA GLY A 68 2.37 -15.05 12.58
C GLY A 68 2.17 -16.56 12.73
N MET A 69 1.31 -16.99 13.64
CA MET A 69 1.03 -18.41 13.91
C MET A 69 -0.05 -19.00 13.01
N THR A 70 -1.12 -18.25 12.76
CA THR A 70 -2.31 -18.77 12.06
C THR A 70 -2.48 -18.20 10.66
N GLY A 71 -1.86 -17.06 10.37
CA GLY A 71 -2.08 -16.31 9.12
C GLY A 71 -3.39 -15.51 9.11
N ASP A 72 -4.15 -15.56 10.20
CA ASP A 72 -5.43 -14.85 10.31
C ASP A 72 -5.24 -13.48 10.94
N ASP A 73 -6.03 -12.52 10.51
CA ASP A 73 -6.10 -11.21 11.14
C ASP A 73 -6.91 -11.30 12.44
N PRO A 74 -6.30 -11.03 13.60
CA PRO A 74 -7.00 -11.12 14.88
C PRO A 74 -8.04 -9.99 14.99
N ILE A 75 -9.12 -10.26 15.70
CA ILE A 75 -10.15 -9.27 15.98
C ILE A 75 -9.56 -8.14 16.82
N GLY A 76 -9.61 -6.93 16.29
CA GLY A 76 -9.09 -5.74 16.93
C GLY A 76 -9.95 -4.50 16.68
N SER A 77 -9.63 -3.41 17.37
CA SER A 77 -10.25 -2.11 17.15
C SER A 77 -9.32 -1.19 16.39
N MET A 78 -9.84 -0.52 15.36
CA MET A 78 -9.08 0.51 14.62
C MET A 78 -9.11 1.88 15.31
N GLY A 79 -10.02 2.10 16.24
CA GLY A 79 -10.18 3.36 16.96
C GLY A 79 -9.30 3.42 18.21
N ARG A 80 -9.07 4.63 18.69
CA ARG A 80 -8.34 4.89 19.93
C ARG A 80 -9.01 5.99 20.73
N ALA A 81 -9.27 5.74 22.01
CA ALA A 81 -9.83 6.72 22.94
C ALA A 81 -8.77 7.68 23.52
N ALA A 82 -7.48 7.44 23.26
CA ALA A 82 -6.41 8.31 23.73
C ALA A 82 -6.46 9.68 23.05
N PRO A 83 -6.03 10.77 23.73
CA PRO A 83 -5.91 12.07 23.12
C PRO A 83 -5.11 12.04 21.82
N ILE A 84 -5.52 12.85 20.84
CA ILE A 84 -4.82 12.94 19.56
C ILE A 84 -3.40 13.48 19.78
N ALA A 85 -2.47 13.00 18.97
CA ALA A 85 -1.03 13.28 19.14
C ALA A 85 -0.70 14.78 19.08
N VAL A 86 -1.43 15.56 18.27
CA VAL A 86 -1.26 17.03 18.16
C VAL A 86 -1.52 17.78 19.46
N LEU A 87 -2.26 17.19 20.41
CA LEU A 87 -2.53 17.76 21.73
C LEU A 87 -1.65 17.16 22.83
N ALA A 88 -0.64 16.36 22.47
CA ALA A 88 0.28 15.78 23.43
C ALA A 88 1.34 16.81 23.89
N ASP A 89 1.70 16.76 25.17
CA ASP A 89 2.74 17.64 25.76
C ASP A 89 4.16 17.22 25.36
N ARG A 90 4.31 16.17 24.61
CA ARG A 90 5.59 15.61 24.17
C ARG A 90 5.53 15.16 22.72
N PRO A 91 6.66 15.16 22.01
CA PRO A 91 6.74 14.62 20.64
C PRO A 91 6.24 13.19 20.57
N LYS A 92 5.56 12.86 19.50
CA LYS A 92 5.07 11.53 19.18
C LYS A 92 5.64 11.07 17.85
N LEU A 93 5.70 9.77 17.63
CA LEU A 93 6.00 9.22 16.33
C LEU A 93 5.04 9.79 15.27
N LEU A 94 5.57 10.11 14.09
CA LEU A 94 4.80 10.71 13.00
C LEU A 94 3.49 9.99 12.71
N PHE A 95 3.47 8.67 12.77
CA PHE A 95 2.28 7.84 12.53
C PHE A 95 1.13 8.11 13.50
N TYR A 96 1.40 8.54 14.73
CA TYR A 96 0.36 8.85 15.71
C TYR A 96 -0.43 10.11 15.37
N TYR A 97 0.15 11.04 14.59
CA TYR A 97 -0.55 12.26 14.16
C TYR A 97 -1.63 11.98 13.12
N PHE A 98 -1.57 10.83 12.45
CA PHE A 98 -2.51 10.41 11.41
C PHE A 98 -3.47 9.29 11.88
N LYS A 99 -3.41 8.89 13.14
CA LYS A 99 -4.33 7.89 13.68
C LYS A 99 -5.72 8.48 13.89
N GLN A 100 -6.72 7.75 13.41
CA GLN A 100 -8.12 8.10 13.69
C GLN A 100 -8.51 7.71 15.13
N CYS A 101 -9.40 8.51 15.74
CA CYS A 101 -9.85 8.30 17.12
C CYS A 101 -11.04 7.34 17.24
N PHE A 102 -11.62 6.91 16.15
CA PHE A 102 -12.79 6.02 16.13
C PHE A 102 -12.67 4.99 15.02
N ALA A 103 -13.29 3.83 15.22
CA ALA A 103 -13.42 2.82 14.20
C ALA A 103 -14.53 3.20 13.23
N GLN A 104 -14.25 3.08 11.94
CA GLN A 104 -15.22 3.36 10.90
C GLN A 104 -15.23 2.21 9.89
N VAL A 105 -16.40 1.65 9.66
CA VAL A 105 -16.61 0.69 8.58
C VAL A 105 -17.19 1.44 7.39
N THR A 106 -16.47 1.40 6.27
CA THR A 106 -16.93 1.96 4.99
C THR A 106 -17.33 0.83 4.07
N ASN A 107 -18.58 0.84 3.56
CA ASN A 107 -19.09 -0.06 2.54
C ASN A 107 -18.63 -1.52 2.70
N PRO A 108 -19.16 -2.29 3.64
CA PRO A 108 -18.81 -3.69 3.79
C PRO A 108 -19.12 -4.43 2.49
N PRO A 109 -18.27 -5.38 2.06
CA PRO A 109 -18.55 -6.22 0.91
C PRO A 109 -19.84 -7.02 1.16
N ILE A 110 -20.70 -7.08 0.16
CA ILE A 110 -22.04 -7.66 0.29
C ILE A 110 -22.08 -9.10 -0.23
N ASP A 111 -21.17 -9.42 -1.15
CA ASP A 111 -21.09 -10.72 -1.80
C ASP A 111 -19.65 -11.07 -2.21
N PRO A 112 -19.31 -12.37 -2.42
CA PRO A 112 -17.95 -12.80 -2.72
C PRO A 112 -17.33 -12.16 -3.99
N ILE A 113 -18.15 -11.83 -4.97
CA ILE A 113 -17.67 -11.22 -6.22
C ILE A 113 -17.23 -9.78 -5.99
N ARG A 114 -18.01 -9.03 -5.23
CA ARG A 114 -17.66 -7.67 -4.83
C ARG A 114 -16.51 -7.65 -3.83
N GLU A 115 -16.46 -8.64 -2.95
CA GLU A 115 -15.39 -8.77 -1.97
C GLU A 115 -14.02 -8.87 -2.64
N GLU A 116 -13.89 -9.69 -3.66
CA GLU A 116 -12.66 -9.83 -4.43
C GLU A 116 -12.22 -8.49 -5.07
N LEU A 117 -13.16 -7.74 -5.62
CA LEU A 117 -12.86 -6.46 -6.28
C LEU A 117 -12.63 -5.32 -5.28
N VAL A 118 -13.51 -5.18 -4.28
CA VAL A 118 -13.52 -4.03 -3.34
C VAL A 118 -12.48 -4.20 -2.23
N MET A 119 -12.22 -5.44 -1.81
CA MET A 119 -11.26 -5.78 -0.76
C MET A 119 -9.89 -6.16 -1.33
N SER A 120 -9.66 -5.95 -2.62
CA SER A 120 -8.36 -6.18 -3.22
C SER A 120 -7.29 -5.31 -2.53
N LEU A 121 -6.19 -5.95 -2.14
CA LEU A 121 -5.03 -5.28 -1.54
C LEU A 121 -4.04 -4.77 -2.61
N VAL A 122 -4.33 -5.03 -3.87
CA VAL A 122 -3.53 -4.55 -4.99
C VAL A 122 -3.52 -3.03 -5.02
N SER A 123 -2.33 -2.46 -5.02
CA SER A 123 -2.12 -1.02 -5.09
C SER A 123 -1.41 -0.64 -6.38
N LEU A 124 -1.93 0.38 -7.03
CA LEU A 124 -1.33 0.95 -8.25
C LEU A 124 -0.68 2.29 -7.90
N ILE A 125 0.64 2.32 -7.93
CA ILE A 125 1.45 3.50 -7.61
C ILE A 125 1.87 4.18 -8.92
N GLY A 126 1.77 5.49 -8.96
CA GLY A 126 2.18 6.28 -10.12
C GLY A 126 1.20 7.38 -10.50
N PRO A 127 1.46 8.08 -11.60
CA PRO A 127 0.62 9.20 -12.03
C PRO A 127 -0.79 8.71 -12.36
N ARG A 128 -1.79 9.39 -11.80
CA ARG A 128 -3.20 9.07 -12.11
C ARG A 128 -3.54 9.58 -13.51
N PRO A 129 -4.14 8.77 -14.37
CA PRO A 129 -4.66 9.25 -15.63
C PRO A 129 -5.85 10.21 -15.41
N ASN A 130 -6.05 11.13 -16.32
CA ASN A 130 -7.29 11.85 -16.36
C ASN A 130 -8.41 10.92 -16.86
N LEU A 131 -9.40 10.65 -16.01
CA LEU A 131 -10.51 9.75 -16.33
C LEU A 131 -11.40 10.26 -17.48
N LEU A 132 -11.29 11.56 -17.82
CA LEU A 132 -12.05 12.18 -18.90
C LEU A 132 -11.29 12.21 -20.24
N GLU A 133 -10.02 11.81 -20.25
CA GLU A 133 -9.15 11.77 -21.43
C GLU A 133 -8.76 10.35 -21.77
N LEU A 134 -9.52 9.70 -22.64
CA LEU A 134 -9.22 8.34 -23.08
C LEU A 134 -7.95 8.23 -23.92
N GLU A 135 -7.61 9.28 -24.67
CA GLU A 135 -6.41 9.28 -25.53
C GLU A 135 -5.09 9.15 -24.77
N GLY A 136 -5.05 9.58 -23.52
CA GLY A 136 -3.88 9.47 -22.64
C GLY A 136 -3.84 8.20 -21.79
N ALA A 137 -4.87 7.37 -21.82
CA ALA A 137 -5.00 6.24 -20.89
C ALA A 137 -3.88 5.19 -21.01
N GLY A 138 -3.38 4.96 -22.23
CA GLY A 138 -2.31 3.99 -22.50
C GLY A 138 -0.89 4.55 -22.44
N SER A 139 -0.66 5.76 -21.89
CA SER A 139 0.65 6.41 -21.94
C SER A 139 1.35 6.56 -20.58
N ARG A 140 0.68 6.22 -19.48
CA ARG A 140 1.21 6.45 -18.13
C ARG A 140 1.52 5.14 -17.43
N HIS A 141 2.78 4.92 -17.14
CA HIS A 141 3.23 3.77 -16.39
C HIS A 141 2.73 3.76 -14.95
N ARG A 142 2.42 2.58 -14.44
CA ARG A 142 2.03 2.32 -13.07
C ARG A 142 2.74 1.12 -12.52
N LEU A 143 3.21 1.25 -11.30
CA LEU A 143 3.77 0.15 -10.54
C LEU A 143 2.64 -0.55 -9.80
N GLU A 144 2.47 -1.83 -10.05
CA GLU A 144 1.55 -2.68 -9.31
C GLU A 144 2.28 -3.36 -8.15
N THR A 145 1.69 -3.25 -6.97
CA THR A 145 2.08 -4.02 -5.80
C THR A 145 0.89 -4.90 -5.39
N ARG A 146 1.11 -6.19 -5.32
CA ARG A 146 0.03 -7.15 -5.00
C ARG A 146 -0.37 -7.12 -3.53
N GLN A 147 0.53 -6.63 -2.68
CA GLN A 147 0.33 -6.55 -1.24
C GLN A 147 0.75 -5.18 -0.71
N PRO A 148 0.06 -4.65 0.31
CA PRO A 148 0.42 -3.36 0.92
C PRO A 148 1.67 -3.44 1.80
N ILE A 149 2.06 -4.66 2.22
CA ILE A 149 3.27 -4.92 2.99
C ILE A 149 4.31 -5.47 2.02
N ILE A 150 5.41 -4.76 1.87
CA ILE A 150 6.50 -5.09 0.99
C ILE A 150 7.75 -5.51 1.78
N SER A 151 8.57 -6.35 1.18
CA SER A 151 9.86 -6.73 1.77
C SER A 151 10.89 -5.60 1.64
N ASN A 152 11.99 -5.68 2.40
CA ASN A 152 13.11 -4.75 2.23
C ASN A 152 13.71 -4.83 0.82
N LEU A 153 13.70 -6.01 0.21
CA LEU A 153 14.15 -6.20 -1.16
C LEU A 153 13.26 -5.42 -2.14
N ASP A 154 11.95 -5.49 -1.97
CA ASP A 154 11.00 -4.77 -2.81
C ASP A 154 11.12 -3.26 -2.62
N LEU A 155 11.40 -2.81 -1.40
CA LEU A 155 11.70 -1.40 -1.14
C LEU A 155 12.94 -0.93 -1.90
N GLU A 156 14.00 -1.73 -1.95
CA GLU A 156 15.20 -1.40 -2.73
C GLU A 156 14.92 -1.41 -4.24
N ARG A 157 14.08 -2.32 -4.74
CA ARG A 157 13.60 -2.29 -6.13
C ARG A 157 12.88 -0.98 -6.46
N ILE A 158 11.99 -0.54 -5.56
CA ILE A 158 11.27 0.74 -5.73
C ILE A 158 12.24 1.92 -5.71
N ARG A 159 13.26 1.91 -4.83
CA ARG A 159 14.27 2.98 -4.77
C ARG A 159 15.07 3.12 -6.05
N GLN A 160 15.24 2.04 -6.79
CA GLN A 160 16.02 1.99 -8.02
C GLN A 160 15.16 2.06 -9.28
N ILE A 161 13.84 2.21 -9.16
CA ILE A 161 12.90 2.13 -10.28
C ILE A 161 13.22 3.11 -11.41
N GLU A 162 13.76 4.29 -11.09
CA GLU A 162 14.13 5.30 -12.09
C GLU A 162 15.25 4.84 -13.04
N ASN A 163 16.04 3.83 -12.64
CA ASN A 163 17.10 3.25 -13.48
C ASN A 163 16.55 2.24 -14.50
N HIS A 164 15.35 1.73 -14.27
CA HIS A 164 14.79 0.60 -15.02
C HIS A 164 13.54 0.96 -15.82
N VAL A 165 12.88 2.04 -15.43
CA VAL A 165 11.65 2.50 -16.08
C VAL A 165 11.85 3.91 -16.59
N ASP A 166 11.64 4.07 -17.90
CA ASP A 166 11.87 5.30 -18.63
C ASP A 166 11.18 6.50 -17.97
N GLN A 167 11.93 7.33 -17.28
CA GLN A 167 11.65 8.65 -16.70
C GLN A 167 10.27 8.89 -16.05
N ALA A 168 9.37 7.90 -16.04
CA ALA A 168 8.00 8.05 -15.53
C ALA A 168 7.92 8.04 -14.00
N PHE A 169 8.91 7.42 -13.34
CA PHE A 169 8.99 7.28 -11.90
C PHE A 169 10.27 7.90 -11.36
N ARG A 170 10.12 8.68 -10.29
CA ARG A 170 11.23 9.11 -9.45
C ARG A 170 10.91 8.76 -8.02
N THR A 171 11.89 8.22 -7.33
CA THR A 171 11.79 7.95 -5.91
C THR A 171 12.59 8.98 -5.13
N HIS A 172 12.02 9.44 -4.03
CA HIS A 172 12.69 10.33 -3.10
C HIS A 172 12.51 9.82 -1.67
N THR A 173 13.62 9.58 -1.00
CA THR A 173 13.59 9.16 0.40
C THR A 173 13.58 10.40 1.30
N ILE A 174 12.53 10.53 2.10
CA ILE A 174 12.39 11.62 3.08
C ILE A 174 12.69 11.03 4.47
N SER A 175 13.65 11.64 5.18
CA SER A 175 13.86 11.30 6.59
C SER A 175 12.71 11.83 7.43
N ILE A 176 12.17 10.97 8.28
CA ILE A 176 11.13 11.32 9.27
C ILE A 176 11.70 11.36 10.69
N THR A 177 13.02 11.23 10.84
CA THR A 177 13.69 11.36 12.13
C THR A 177 13.92 12.84 12.44
N TYR A 178 13.63 13.23 13.66
CA TYR A 178 13.85 14.59 14.15
C TYR A 178 14.36 14.53 15.60
N PRO A 179 15.13 15.54 16.06
CA PRO A 179 15.53 15.64 17.44
C PRO A 179 14.32 15.77 18.38
N GLU A 180 14.38 15.12 19.53
CA GLU A 180 13.31 15.18 20.54
C GLU A 180 12.98 16.62 21.00
N THR A 181 13.97 17.50 20.86
CA THR A 181 13.84 18.92 21.24
C THR A 181 13.10 19.78 20.21
N GLU A 182 12.84 19.26 19.02
CA GLU A 182 12.21 19.99 17.91
C GLU A 182 10.77 19.55 17.63
N GLY A 183 10.26 18.54 18.37
CA GLY A 183 8.93 17.97 18.20
C GLY A 183 7.84 18.63 19.03
#